data_d407aee49c875ff0624214d3ed1a407f
#
_entry.id   d407aee49c875ff0624214d3ed1a407f
#
_cell.length_a   1.000
_cell.length_b   1.000
_cell.length_c   1.000
_cell.angle_alpha   90.00
_cell.angle_beta   90.00
_cell.angle_gamma   90.00
#
_symmetry.space_group_name_H-M   'P 1'
#
loop_
_entity.id
_entity.type
_entity.pdbx_description
1 polymer ?
#
loop_
_entity_poly.entity_id
_entity_poly.type
_entity_poly.pdbx_seq_one_letter_code
_entity_poly.pdbx_strand_id
1 'polypeptide(L)'
;MSYSFLKPVKVGNMILKNRVIVPAMARYLCKDGFVTDAYVEYLRAIAEGGVAMVTVGIMPIDLSWPSTMPTQPCLGDDKYIPGLTRAVAAIHAGGAKASLQPWMPGRAPYTYANAVDRAQDIAIVNRLTVDEIHNIQRKYAAAALRCAMAGADVVEWHN
;
A
#
# COMPACT_ATOMS: atom_id res chain seq x y z
N MET A 1 -26.89 2.52 -23.96
CA MET A 1 -26.95 1.55 -22.83
C MET A 1 -25.90 1.96 -21.80
N SER A 2 -26.28 2.13 -20.54
CA SER A 2 -25.33 2.44 -19.46
C SER A 2 -24.92 1.14 -18.77
N TYR A 3 -23.62 0.81 -18.81
CA TYR A 3 -23.09 -0.38 -18.14
C TYR A 3 -23.24 -0.23 -16.62
N SER A 4 -23.62 -1.29 -15.93
CA SER A 4 -23.86 -1.29 -14.48
C SER A 4 -22.61 -0.98 -13.67
N PHE A 5 -21.42 -1.37 -14.15
CA PHE A 5 -20.14 -1.11 -13.48
C PHE A 5 -19.70 0.37 -13.54
N LEU A 6 -20.28 1.18 -14.44
CA LEU A 6 -20.03 2.62 -14.52
C LEU A 6 -20.95 3.44 -13.59
N LYS A 7 -21.93 2.81 -12.94
CA LYS A 7 -22.81 3.49 -12.00
C LYS A 7 -22.13 3.68 -10.64
N PRO A 8 -22.37 4.81 -9.97
CA PRO A 8 -21.88 5.02 -8.61
C PRO A 8 -22.29 3.92 -7.65
N VAL A 9 -21.49 3.69 -6.62
CA VAL A 9 -21.77 2.75 -5.55
C VAL A 9 -21.34 3.33 -4.20
N LYS A 10 -22.15 3.09 -3.17
CA LYS A 10 -21.81 3.44 -1.78
C LYS A 10 -21.08 2.26 -1.13
N VAL A 11 -19.93 2.54 -0.55
CA VAL A 11 -19.12 1.59 0.23
C VAL A 11 -18.86 2.21 1.60
N GLY A 12 -19.48 1.68 2.63
CA GLY A 12 -19.48 2.32 3.95
C GLY A 12 -20.05 3.74 3.88
N ASN A 13 -19.26 4.73 4.28
CA ASN A 13 -19.60 6.15 4.20
C ASN A 13 -19.09 6.83 2.92
N MET A 14 -18.39 6.10 2.07
CA MET A 14 -17.76 6.63 0.85
C MET A 14 -18.64 6.34 -0.36
N ILE A 15 -18.68 7.29 -1.30
CA ILE A 15 -19.29 7.11 -2.62
C ILE A 15 -18.17 7.00 -3.65
N LEU A 16 -18.15 5.87 -4.37
CA LEU A 16 -17.31 5.65 -5.53
C LEU A 16 -18.07 6.05 -6.80
N LYS A 17 -17.43 6.81 -7.69
CA LYS A 17 -18.07 7.29 -8.94
C LYS A 17 -18.44 6.17 -9.91
N ASN A 18 -17.84 5.02 -9.79
CA ASN A 18 -18.12 3.78 -10.52
C ASN A 18 -17.59 2.57 -9.72
N ARG A 19 -17.62 1.36 -10.30
CA ARG A 19 -17.21 0.12 -9.64
C ARG A 19 -15.84 -0.40 -10.13
N VAL A 20 -15.08 0.44 -10.81
CA VAL A 20 -13.74 0.07 -11.31
C VAL A 20 -12.70 0.52 -10.29
N ILE A 21 -11.94 -0.43 -9.77
CA ILE A 21 -10.88 -0.22 -8.79
C ILE A 21 -9.58 -0.80 -9.34
N VAL A 22 -8.49 -0.07 -9.24
CA VAL A 22 -7.15 -0.58 -9.53
C VAL A 22 -6.56 -1.14 -8.24
N PRO A 23 -6.29 -2.46 -8.17
CA PRO A 23 -5.73 -3.10 -7.00
C PRO A 23 -4.27 -2.69 -6.78
N ALA A 24 -3.74 -3.03 -5.60
CA ALA A 24 -2.33 -2.82 -5.29
C ALA A 24 -1.42 -3.62 -6.24
N MET A 25 -0.42 -2.94 -6.78
CA MET A 25 0.57 -3.52 -7.69
C MET A 25 1.94 -2.94 -7.41
N ALA A 26 2.91 -3.80 -7.11
CA ALA A 26 4.30 -3.41 -6.95
C ALA A 26 4.87 -2.86 -8.28
N ARG A 27 5.32 -1.59 -8.30
CA ARG A 27 5.78 -0.91 -9.54
C ARG A 27 7.27 -0.60 -9.57
N TYR A 28 7.96 -0.76 -8.43
CA TYR A 28 9.40 -0.54 -8.33
C TYR A 28 9.86 0.86 -8.81
N LEU A 29 9.00 1.87 -8.64
CA LEU A 29 9.24 3.25 -9.06
C LEU A 29 9.65 4.19 -7.91
N CYS A 30 9.76 3.67 -6.68
CA CYS A 30 10.24 4.41 -5.52
C CYS A 30 11.73 4.19 -5.31
N LYS A 31 12.36 5.03 -4.48
CA LYS A 31 13.76 4.90 -4.11
C LYS A 31 13.91 5.01 -2.60
N ASP A 32 14.50 4.00 -1.98
CA ASP A 32 14.73 3.94 -0.52
C ASP A 32 13.45 4.20 0.30
N GLY A 33 12.30 3.72 -0.21
CA GLY A 33 10.99 3.94 0.38
C GLY A 33 10.35 5.31 0.05
N PHE A 34 11.07 6.22 -0.59
CA PHE A 34 10.54 7.54 -0.96
C PHE A 34 9.82 7.50 -2.31
N VAL A 35 8.66 8.15 -2.33
CA VAL A 35 7.87 8.36 -3.55
C VAL A 35 8.63 9.29 -4.51
N THR A 36 8.84 8.83 -5.74
CA THR A 36 9.44 9.61 -6.82
C THR A 36 8.41 10.34 -7.66
N ASP A 37 8.83 11.30 -8.46
CA ASP A 37 7.94 11.99 -9.41
C ASP A 37 7.39 11.02 -10.45
N ALA A 38 8.18 10.07 -10.92
CA ALA A 38 7.73 9.03 -11.84
C ALA A 38 6.57 8.19 -11.26
N TYR A 39 6.62 7.90 -9.94
CA TYR A 39 5.52 7.19 -9.28
C TYR A 39 4.26 8.04 -9.15
N VAL A 40 4.40 9.33 -8.83
CA VAL A 40 3.30 10.30 -8.78
C VAL A 40 2.60 10.40 -10.14
N GLU A 41 3.36 10.55 -11.22
CA GLU A 41 2.82 10.62 -12.59
C GLU A 41 2.11 9.33 -13.02
N TYR A 42 2.68 8.17 -12.68
CA TYR A 42 2.05 6.87 -12.91
C TYR A 42 0.67 6.78 -12.22
N LEU A 43 0.58 7.19 -10.95
CA LEU A 43 -0.68 7.15 -10.20
C LEU A 43 -1.70 8.14 -10.74
N ARG A 44 -1.25 9.34 -11.17
CA ARG A 44 -2.10 10.34 -11.81
C ARG A 44 -2.71 9.79 -13.09
N ALA A 45 -1.88 9.24 -13.98
CA ALA A 45 -2.35 8.71 -15.27
C ALA A 45 -3.42 7.62 -15.10
N ILE A 46 -3.26 6.75 -14.08
CA ILE A 46 -4.26 5.74 -13.75
C ILE A 46 -5.57 6.39 -13.30
N ALA A 47 -5.51 7.36 -12.39
CA ALA A 47 -6.69 8.02 -11.84
C ALA A 47 -7.45 8.80 -12.92
N GLU A 48 -6.73 9.50 -13.81
CA GLU A 48 -7.29 10.21 -14.99
C GLU A 48 -7.94 9.25 -16.00
N GLY A 49 -7.55 7.97 -16.00
CA GLY A 49 -8.21 6.91 -16.78
C GLY A 49 -9.66 6.63 -16.35
N GLY A 50 -10.17 7.29 -15.31
CA GLY A 50 -11.57 7.28 -14.92
C GLY A 50 -11.95 6.22 -13.88
N VAL A 51 -11.00 5.53 -13.28
CA VAL A 51 -11.25 4.57 -12.19
C VAL A 51 -11.76 5.27 -10.93
N ALA A 52 -12.55 4.55 -10.12
CA ALA A 52 -13.12 5.12 -8.90
C ALA A 52 -12.14 5.12 -7.72
N MET A 53 -11.22 4.17 -7.67
CA MET A 53 -10.22 4.06 -6.62
C MET A 53 -8.91 3.46 -7.15
N VAL A 54 -7.80 3.93 -6.61
CA VAL A 54 -6.47 3.37 -6.86
C VAL A 54 -5.89 2.92 -5.53
N THR A 55 -5.49 1.65 -5.42
CA THR A 55 -4.74 1.15 -4.28
C THR A 55 -3.23 1.25 -4.55
N VAL A 56 -2.56 2.04 -3.75
CA VAL A 56 -1.10 2.17 -3.71
C VAL A 56 -0.53 1.04 -2.85
N GLY A 57 0.32 0.23 -3.40
CA GLY A 57 0.91 -0.89 -2.63
C GLY A 57 1.79 -1.79 -3.51
N ILE A 58 2.41 -2.69 -2.88
CA ILE A 58 2.51 -2.96 -1.43
C ILE A 58 3.41 -1.91 -0.75
N MET A 59 3.18 -1.60 0.51
CA MET A 59 3.91 -0.56 1.24
C MET A 59 4.53 -1.15 2.51
N PRO A 60 5.84 -1.42 2.55
CA PRO A 60 6.51 -1.90 3.75
C PRO A 60 6.27 -0.96 4.94
N ILE A 61 5.93 -1.55 6.10
CA ILE A 61 5.79 -0.81 7.37
C ILE A 61 7.11 -0.76 8.16
N ASP A 62 8.15 -1.43 7.67
CA ASP A 62 9.48 -1.43 8.25
C ASP A 62 10.53 -1.84 7.21
N LEU A 63 11.42 -0.94 6.83
CA LEU A 63 12.52 -1.21 5.89
C LEU A 63 13.72 -1.92 6.52
N SER A 64 13.80 -2.02 7.85
CA SER A 64 14.85 -2.80 8.52
C SER A 64 14.60 -4.32 8.43
N TRP A 65 13.43 -4.72 7.99
CA TRP A 65 13.05 -6.11 7.86
C TRP A 65 13.72 -6.75 6.62
N PRO A 66 14.27 -7.98 6.70
CA PRO A 66 15.13 -8.55 5.67
C PRO A 66 14.53 -8.68 4.27
N SER A 67 13.21 -8.80 4.17
CA SER A 67 12.50 -9.04 2.90
C SER A 67 11.90 -7.77 2.29
N THR A 68 12.30 -6.59 2.76
CA THR A 68 11.70 -5.34 2.29
C THR A 68 12.12 -4.97 0.88
N MET A 69 11.24 -4.25 0.21
CA MET A 69 11.46 -3.75 -1.14
C MET A 69 11.62 -2.22 -1.09
N PRO A 70 12.86 -1.69 -1.06
CA PRO A 70 13.11 -0.25 -0.97
C PRO A 70 12.63 0.53 -2.20
N THR A 71 12.29 -0.18 -3.28
CA THR A 71 11.70 0.38 -4.49
C THR A 71 10.18 0.54 -4.43
N GLN A 72 9.56 0.19 -3.31
CA GLN A 72 8.15 0.47 -3.00
C GLN A 72 8.04 1.67 -2.04
N PRO A 73 6.90 2.39 -2.04
CA PRO A 73 6.69 3.46 -1.06
C PRO A 73 6.58 2.87 0.35
N CYS A 74 7.20 3.52 1.34
CA CYS A 74 7.28 3.01 2.71
C CYS A 74 6.32 3.73 3.66
N LEU A 75 5.82 2.99 4.65
CA LEU A 75 4.99 3.49 5.76
C LEU A 75 5.70 3.35 7.12
N GLY A 76 6.97 2.99 7.14
CA GLY A 76 7.72 2.68 8.37
C GLY A 76 8.14 3.89 9.20
N ASP A 77 8.09 5.11 8.65
CA ASP A 77 8.56 6.32 9.31
C ASP A 77 7.81 7.56 8.79
N ASP A 78 7.67 8.59 9.62
CA ASP A 78 6.96 9.83 9.28
C ASP A 78 7.63 10.61 8.15
N LYS A 79 8.94 10.43 7.95
CA LYS A 79 9.69 11.06 6.84
C LYS A 79 9.15 10.72 5.45
N TYR A 80 8.39 9.63 5.32
CA TYR A 80 7.78 9.21 4.05
C TYR A 80 6.43 9.90 3.77
N ILE A 81 5.78 10.47 4.80
CA ILE A 81 4.45 11.10 4.68
C ILE A 81 4.40 12.16 3.57
N PRO A 82 5.35 13.10 3.44
CA PRO A 82 5.26 14.13 2.40
C PRO A 82 5.18 13.57 0.98
N GLY A 83 5.95 12.52 0.69
CA GLY A 83 5.89 11.83 -0.61
C GLY A 83 4.56 11.12 -0.83
N LEU A 84 4.03 10.46 0.21
CA LEU A 84 2.74 9.78 0.17
C LEU A 84 1.59 10.78 -0.03
N THR A 85 1.65 11.94 0.63
CA THR A 85 0.67 13.03 0.44
C THR A 85 0.63 13.49 -1.03
N ARG A 86 1.79 13.62 -1.68
CA ARG A 86 1.87 13.95 -3.12
C ARG A 86 1.23 12.88 -3.99
N ALA A 87 1.47 11.60 -3.68
CA ALA A 87 0.88 10.47 -4.41
C ALA A 87 -0.65 10.44 -4.25
N VAL A 88 -1.15 10.61 -3.04
CA VAL A 88 -2.60 10.68 -2.74
C VAL A 88 -3.24 11.89 -3.43
N ALA A 89 -2.60 13.06 -3.36
CA ALA A 89 -3.10 14.27 -4.04
C ALA A 89 -3.18 14.10 -5.57
N ALA A 90 -2.24 13.40 -6.19
CA ALA A 90 -2.28 13.10 -7.62
C ALA A 90 -3.44 12.17 -7.99
N ILE A 91 -3.74 11.17 -7.16
CA ILE A 91 -4.90 10.28 -7.33
C ILE A 91 -6.21 11.08 -7.21
N HIS A 92 -6.32 11.93 -6.19
CA HIS A 92 -7.49 12.79 -5.98
C HIS A 92 -7.69 13.78 -7.12
N ALA A 93 -6.61 14.40 -7.61
CA ALA A 93 -6.67 15.32 -8.77
C ALA A 93 -7.19 14.62 -10.04
N GLY A 94 -6.89 13.33 -10.24
CA GLY A 94 -7.47 12.49 -11.30
C GLY A 94 -8.90 12.03 -11.02
N GLY A 95 -9.52 12.47 -9.92
CA GLY A 95 -10.91 12.19 -9.56
C GLY A 95 -11.16 10.77 -9.03
N ALA A 96 -10.14 10.08 -8.54
CA ALA A 96 -10.25 8.78 -7.89
C ALA A 96 -10.06 8.89 -6.37
N LYS A 97 -10.54 7.91 -5.62
CA LYS A 97 -10.24 7.69 -4.21
C LYS A 97 -8.89 6.98 -4.06
N ALA A 98 -8.18 7.27 -2.97
CA ALA A 98 -6.87 6.69 -2.67
C ALA A 98 -6.97 5.66 -1.54
N SER A 99 -6.57 4.43 -1.83
CA SER A 99 -6.33 3.37 -0.84
C SER A 99 -4.84 3.16 -0.68
N LEU A 100 -4.35 3.03 0.56
CA LEU A 100 -2.96 2.69 0.84
C LEU A 100 -2.88 1.30 1.50
N GLN A 101 -1.95 0.45 1.02
CA GLN A 101 -1.84 -0.95 1.45
C GLN A 101 -0.58 -1.19 2.29
N PRO A 102 -0.65 -1.07 3.64
CA PRO A 102 0.40 -1.48 4.54
C PRO A 102 0.70 -2.97 4.42
N TRP A 103 1.97 -3.31 4.43
CA TRP A 103 2.45 -4.67 4.29
C TRP A 103 3.67 -4.94 5.18
N MET A 104 3.69 -6.10 5.81
CA MET A 104 4.85 -6.62 6.50
C MET A 104 5.31 -7.89 5.79
N PRO A 105 6.49 -7.89 5.17
CA PRO A 105 7.03 -9.10 4.56
C PRO A 105 7.35 -10.15 5.62
N GLY A 106 7.39 -11.41 5.23
CA GLY A 106 7.93 -12.48 6.04
C GLY A 106 9.41 -12.23 6.43
N ARG A 107 9.93 -12.98 7.39
CA ARG A 107 11.32 -12.82 7.88
C ARG A 107 12.38 -13.39 6.94
N ALA A 108 12.01 -14.27 6.01
CA ALA A 108 12.94 -14.79 5.04
C ALA A 108 13.20 -13.76 3.93
N PRO A 109 14.43 -13.70 3.38
CA PRO A 109 14.71 -12.88 2.22
C PRO A 109 13.74 -13.21 1.09
N TYR A 110 13.14 -12.19 0.49
CA TYR A 110 12.23 -12.38 -0.62
C TYR A 110 13.00 -12.87 -1.84
N THR A 111 13.06 -14.18 -2.00
CA THR A 111 13.58 -14.79 -3.21
C THR A 111 12.41 -15.35 -3.99
N TYR A 112 12.22 -14.88 -5.21
CA TYR A 112 11.15 -15.30 -6.12
C TYR A 112 11.15 -16.80 -6.44
N ALA A 113 12.09 -17.58 -5.87
CA ALA A 113 12.50 -18.78 -6.53
C ALA A 113 12.01 -20.10 -5.94
N ASN A 114 11.67 -20.26 -4.64
CA ASN A 114 11.52 -21.63 -4.13
C ASN A 114 10.49 -21.84 -3.00
N ALA A 115 9.80 -22.97 -3.08
CA ALA A 115 8.96 -23.53 -2.00
C ALA A 115 9.72 -23.78 -0.67
N VAL A 116 11.03 -23.87 -0.71
CA VAL A 116 11.94 -23.99 0.44
C VAL A 116 11.88 -22.73 1.31
N ASP A 117 11.78 -21.55 0.69
CA ASP A 117 11.73 -20.27 1.41
C ASP A 117 10.43 -20.11 2.22
N ARG A 118 9.30 -20.64 1.74
CA ARG A 118 8.03 -20.66 2.47
C ARG A 118 8.10 -21.51 3.74
N ALA A 119 8.78 -22.64 3.70
CA ALA A 119 8.97 -23.49 4.87
C ALA A 119 9.83 -22.78 5.93
N GLN A 120 10.85 -22.02 5.50
CA GLN A 120 11.67 -21.20 6.39
C GLN A 120 10.87 -20.03 6.98
N ASP A 121 10.05 -19.34 6.19
CA ASP A 121 9.16 -18.28 6.66
C ASP A 121 8.18 -18.79 7.71
N ILE A 122 7.53 -19.91 7.48
CA ILE A 122 6.61 -20.55 8.45
C ILE A 122 7.36 -20.92 9.73
N ALA A 123 8.57 -21.48 9.61
CA ALA A 123 9.38 -21.84 10.78
C ALA A 123 9.79 -20.62 11.61
N ILE A 124 10.03 -19.47 10.97
CA ILE A 124 10.38 -18.22 11.63
C ILE A 124 9.16 -17.59 12.28
N VAL A 125 8.03 -17.54 11.60
CA VAL A 125 6.76 -17.01 12.16
C VAL A 125 6.34 -17.78 13.39
N ASN A 126 6.48 -19.09 13.38
CA ASN A 126 6.17 -19.94 14.54
C ASN A 126 7.11 -19.74 15.74
N ARG A 127 8.19 -18.98 15.59
CA ARG A 127 9.15 -18.64 16.68
C ARG A 127 9.02 -17.21 17.17
N LEU A 128 8.06 -16.44 16.66
CA LEU A 128 7.82 -15.10 17.17
C LEU A 128 7.35 -15.15 18.62
N THR A 129 7.99 -14.35 19.45
CA THR A 129 7.52 -14.12 20.81
C THR A 129 6.25 -13.26 20.80
N VAL A 130 5.49 -13.29 21.87
CA VAL A 130 4.30 -12.44 22.06
C VAL A 130 4.67 -10.95 21.94
N ASP A 131 5.81 -10.54 22.48
CA ASP A 131 6.29 -9.16 22.42
C ASP A 131 6.62 -8.73 20.99
N GLU A 132 7.22 -9.62 20.18
CA GLU A 132 7.46 -9.36 18.75
C GLU A 132 6.15 -9.22 17.99
N ILE A 133 5.15 -10.05 18.27
CA ILE A 133 3.81 -9.93 17.67
C ILE A 133 3.17 -8.59 18.05
N HIS A 134 3.20 -8.21 19.32
CA HIS A 134 2.69 -6.90 19.75
C HIS A 134 3.46 -5.74 19.10
N ASN A 135 4.77 -5.89 18.89
CA ASN A 135 5.54 -4.88 18.16
C ASN A 135 5.09 -4.72 16.71
N ILE A 136 4.83 -5.83 16.01
CA ILE A 136 4.29 -5.82 14.65
C ILE A 136 2.92 -5.13 14.62
N GLN A 137 2.04 -5.44 15.57
CA GLN A 137 0.72 -4.79 15.69
C GLN A 137 0.85 -3.27 15.87
N ARG A 138 1.79 -2.80 16.73
CA ARG A 138 2.07 -1.37 16.91
C ARG A 138 2.57 -0.71 15.61
N LYS A 139 3.41 -1.39 14.83
CA LYS A 139 3.89 -0.90 13.53
C LYS A 139 2.76 -0.76 12.53
N TYR A 140 1.84 -1.73 12.46
CA TYR A 140 0.64 -1.62 11.62
C TYR A 140 -0.25 -0.45 12.05
N ALA A 141 -0.51 -0.29 13.35
CA ALA A 141 -1.29 0.84 13.85
C ALA A 141 -0.66 2.19 13.49
N ALA A 142 0.67 2.32 13.65
CA ALA A 142 1.40 3.52 13.24
C ALA A 142 1.33 3.75 11.71
N ALA A 143 1.42 2.68 10.91
CA ALA A 143 1.28 2.77 9.47
C ALA A 143 -0.13 3.25 9.05
N ALA A 144 -1.19 2.77 9.71
CA ALA A 144 -2.56 3.26 9.47
C ALA A 144 -2.70 4.75 9.78
N LEU A 145 -2.10 5.22 10.87
CA LEU A 145 -2.08 6.65 11.18
C LEU A 145 -1.38 7.46 10.09
N ARG A 146 -0.23 6.99 9.58
CA ARG A 146 0.48 7.63 8.46
C ARG A 146 -0.34 7.65 7.18
N CYS A 147 -1.11 6.59 6.89
CA CYS A 147 -2.06 6.61 5.77
C CYS A 147 -3.08 7.74 5.92
N ALA A 148 -3.66 7.90 7.11
CA ALA A 148 -4.61 8.99 7.39
C ALA A 148 -3.93 10.37 7.27
N MET A 149 -2.71 10.53 7.81
CA MET A 149 -1.93 11.77 7.71
C MET A 149 -1.56 12.12 6.26
N ALA A 150 -1.36 11.12 5.40
CA ALA A 150 -1.14 11.32 3.97
C ALA A 150 -2.42 11.68 3.20
N GLY A 151 -3.59 11.60 3.83
CA GLY A 151 -4.89 11.95 3.23
C GLY A 151 -5.58 10.78 2.52
N ALA A 152 -5.20 9.53 2.79
CA ALA A 152 -5.85 8.36 2.20
C ALA A 152 -7.32 8.24 2.61
N ASP A 153 -8.17 7.79 1.67
CA ASP A 153 -9.59 7.49 1.93
C ASP A 153 -9.78 6.10 2.55
N VAL A 154 -8.87 5.18 2.27
CA VAL A 154 -8.96 3.76 2.67
C VAL A 154 -7.59 3.24 3.09
N VAL A 155 -7.59 2.35 4.08
CA VAL A 155 -6.43 1.51 4.43
C VAL A 155 -6.79 0.07 4.09
N GLU A 156 -5.97 -0.58 3.26
CA GLU A 156 -6.13 -1.97 2.87
C GLU A 156 -5.02 -2.82 3.52
N TRP A 157 -5.40 -3.72 4.43
CA TRP A 157 -4.42 -4.56 5.11
C TRP A 157 -3.96 -5.71 4.22
N HIS A 158 -2.65 -5.84 4.04
CA HIS A 158 -2.02 -7.00 3.42
C HIS A 158 -1.29 -7.83 4.47
N ASN A 159 -1.81 -9.04 4.72
CA ASN A 159 -1.29 -10.02 5.68
C ASN A 159 -0.69 -11.23 4.95
#